data_eb61598b0d2c86cab8fcd266f36fa269
#
_entry.id   eb61598b0d2c86cab8fcd266f36fa269
#
_cell.length_a   1.000
_cell.length_b   1.000
_cell.length_c   1.000
_cell.angle_alpha   90.00
_cell.angle_beta   90.00
_cell.angle_gamma   90.00
#
_symmetry.space_group_name_H-M   'P 1'
#
loop_
_entity.id
_entity.type
_entity.pdbx_description
1 polymer ?
#
loop_
_entity_poly.entity_id
_entity_poly.type
_entity_poly.pdbx_seq_one_letter_code
_entity_poly.pdbx_strand_id
1 'polypeptide(L)'
;YGSSAASDVYKRQALETVLGYIIALILGLGFGIAISFSSILRRTLYPFFVSIEMTPKIAFAPLFISWFGFGLMPKVIIVVLVCFFPIVLNAILAFNSLSNELTLFYQSTGASRLKTFFTIRLPAALPQCFVGFKYAAINATVGATIAEFIGSDKGLGFYISIVTGNMRPDLAFAGIFFLTVLGLTIFGFVTMMEKILIPWHISMKRINK
;
A
#
# COMPACT_ATOMS: atom_id res chain seq x y z
N TYR A 1 2.66 -18.94 25.73
CA TYR A 1 3.49 -17.82 25.23
C TYR A 1 3.59 -16.78 26.34
N GLY A 2 4.78 -16.53 26.88
CA GLY A 2 5.01 -15.45 27.83
C GLY A 2 4.76 -14.09 27.16
N SER A 3 4.45 -13.05 27.94
CA SER A 3 4.13 -11.70 27.42
C SER A 3 5.22 -11.12 26.49
N SER A 4 6.48 -11.50 26.68
CA SER A 4 7.60 -11.11 25.83
C SER A 4 7.52 -11.74 24.42
N ALA A 5 7.14 -13.02 24.32
CA ALA A 5 7.03 -13.72 23.04
C ALA A 5 5.87 -13.16 22.17
N ALA A 6 4.74 -12.81 22.80
CA ALA A 6 3.62 -12.18 22.09
C ALA A 6 4.01 -10.79 21.54
N SER A 7 4.77 -10.01 22.32
CA SER A 7 5.31 -8.71 21.86
C SER A 7 6.25 -8.85 20.67
N ASP A 8 7.10 -9.88 20.67
CA ASP A 8 8.07 -10.10 19.59
C ASP A 8 7.38 -10.55 18.28
N VAL A 9 6.33 -11.37 18.39
CA VAL A 9 5.49 -11.78 17.25
C VAL A 9 4.81 -10.57 16.61
N TYR A 10 4.21 -9.71 17.44
CA TYR A 10 3.55 -8.48 16.95
C TYR A 10 4.52 -7.49 16.32
N LYS A 11 5.70 -7.28 16.93
CA LYS A 11 6.75 -6.40 16.38
C LYS A 11 7.22 -6.89 15.02
N ARG A 12 7.40 -8.19 14.87
CA ARG A 12 7.83 -8.79 13.59
C ARG A 12 6.78 -8.59 12.50
N GLN A 13 5.51 -8.85 12.81
CA GLN A 13 4.38 -8.57 11.91
C GLN A 13 4.36 -7.10 11.46
N ALA A 14 4.46 -6.19 12.42
CA ALA A 14 4.48 -4.75 12.14
C ALA A 14 5.66 -4.37 11.22
N LEU A 15 6.85 -4.91 11.47
CA LEU A 15 8.04 -4.66 10.67
C LEU A 15 7.87 -5.17 9.23
N GLU A 16 7.39 -6.39 9.03
CA GLU A 16 7.15 -6.99 7.71
C GLU A 16 6.14 -6.17 6.91
N THR A 17 5.05 -5.78 7.55
CA THR A 17 3.97 -4.99 6.95
C THR A 17 4.44 -3.58 6.59
N VAL A 18 5.09 -2.89 7.51
CA VAL A 18 5.53 -1.49 7.32
C VAL A 18 6.64 -1.40 6.29
N LEU A 19 7.64 -2.29 6.34
CA LEU A 19 8.73 -2.31 5.34
C LEU A 19 8.18 -2.55 3.94
N GLY A 20 7.35 -3.58 3.77
CA GLY A 20 6.75 -3.89 2.47
C GLY A 20 5.89 -2.74 1.96
N TYR A 21 5.09 -2.12 2.82
CA TYR A 21 4.26 -0.97 2.48
C TYR A 21 5.09 0.25 2.04
N ILE A 22 6.15 0.60 2.78
CA ILE A 22 7.03 1.74 2.44
C ILE A 22 7.72 1.52 1.09
N ILE A 23 8.27 0.33 0.86
CA ILE A 23 8.90 -0.01 -0.42
C ILE A 23 7.87 0.10 -1.56
N ALA A 24 6.68 -0.46 -1.38
CA ALA A 24 5.60 -0.38 -2.36
C ALA A 24 5.17 1.07 -2.63
N LEU A 25 5.14 1.92 -1.60
CA LEU A 25 4.77 3.33 -1.71
C LEU A 25 5.79 4.11 -2.53
N ILE A 26 7.09 3.93 -2.26
CA ILE A 26 8.17 4.59 -2.99
C ILE A 26 8.17 4.14 -4.46
N LEU A 27 8.16 2.83 -4.70
CA LEU A 27 8.16 2.28 -6.05
C LEU A 27 6.88 2.61 -6.80
N GLY A 28 5.72 2.39 -6.18
CA GLY A 28 4.42 2.60 -6.81
C GLY A 28 4.17 4.06 -7.18
N LEU A 29 4.49 5.00 -6.29
CA LEU A 29 4.39 6.42 -6.57
C LEU A 29 5.39 6.85 -7.65
N GLY A 30 6.64 6.38 -7.57
CA GLY A 30 7.68 6.68 -8.57
C GLY A 30 7.29 6.20 -9.97
N PHE A 31 6.82 4.96 -10.11
CA PHE A 31 6.32 4.42 -11.38
C PHE A 31 5.07 5.15 -11.85
N GLY A 32 4.12 5.44 -10.98
CA GLY A 32 2.90 6.18 -11.31
C GLY A 32 3.21 7.58 -11.86
N ILE A 33 4.14 8.31 -11.24
CA ILE A 33 4.61 9.60 -11.72
C ILE A 33 5.31 9.44 -13.08
N ALA A 34 6.27 8.52 -13.20
CA ALA A 34 7.02 8.31 -14.43
C ALA A 34 6.11 7.99 -15.63
N ILE A 35 5.14 7.12 -15.46
CA ILE A 35 4.15 6.74 -16.48
C ILE A 35 3.27 7.93 -16.85
N SER A 36 2.95 8.80 -15.89
CA SER A 36 2.08 9.97 -16.11
C SER A 36 2.69 11.04 -16.99
N PHE A 37 4.03 11.07 -17.14
CA PHE A 37 4.70 12.02 -18.03
C PHE A 37 4.61 11.65 -19.52
N SER A 38 4.25 10.41 -19.86
CA SER A 38 4.16 9.93 -21.23
C SER A 38 2.78 9.35 -21.52
N SER A 39 2.07 9.96 -22.47
CA SER A 39 0.77 9.46 -22.91
C SER A 39 0.85 8.07 -23.58
N ILE A 40 1.98 7.77 -24.24
CA ILE A 40 2.22 6.46 -24.84
C ILE A 40 2.40 5.40 -23.75
N LEU A 41 3.32 5.62 -22.80
CA LEU A 41 3.54 4.71 -21.69
C LEU A 41 2.25 4.46 -20.91
N ARG A 42 1.47 5.50 -20.65
CA ARG A 42 0.20 5.37 -19.95
C ARG A 42 -0.78 4.48 -20.71
N ARG A 43 -0.99 4.73 -22.00
CA ARG A 43 -1.95 3.94 -22.81
C ARG A 43 -1.55 2.48 -22.92
N THR A 44 -0.25 2.19 -22.91
CA THR A 44 0.27 0.82 -23.01
C THR A 44 0.33 0.13 -21.64
N LEU A 45 0.88 0.79 -20.62
CA LEU A 45 1.13 0.14 -19.34
C LEU A 45 -0.08 0.11 -18.40
N TYR A 46 -0.98 1.09 -18.48
CA TYR A 46 -2.16 1.12 -17.59
C TYR A 46 -3.03 -0.14 -17.73
N PRO A 47 -3.47 -0.60 -18.92
CA PRO A 47 -4.23 -1.83 -19.03
C PRO A 47 -3.44 -3.07 -18.58
N PHE A 48 -2.12 -3.09 -18.78
CA PHE A 48 -1.26 -4.15 -18.31
C PHE A 48 -1.23 -4.21 -16.77
N PHE A 49 -1.07 -3.07 -16.09
CA PHE A 49 -1.12 -3.02 -14.63
C PHE A 49 -2.50 -3.41 -14.07
N VAL A 50 -3.58 -3.00 -14.73
CA VAL A 50 -4.94 -3.43 -14.34
C VAL A 50 -5.07 -4.95 -14.46
N SER A 51 -4.56 -5.56 -15.54
CA SER A 51 -4.61 -7.01 -15.73
C SER A 51 -3.83 -7.77 -14.63
N ILE A 52 -2.64 -7.26 -14.26
CA ILE A 52 -1.85 -7.85 -13.18
C ILE A 52 -2.54 -7.63 -11.82
N GLU A 53 -3.21 -6.49 -11.61
CA GLU A 53 -3.96 -6.26 -10.36
C GLU A 53 -5.03 -7.32 -10.14
N MET A 54 -5.68 -7.80 -11.18
CA MET A 54 -6.68 -8.87 -11.12
C MET A 54 -6.08 -10.26 -10.88
N THR A 55 -4.77 -10.42 -11.08
CA THR A 55 -4.11 -11.71 -10.85
C THR A 55 -4.03 -12.00 -9.35
N PRO A 56 -4.32 -13.23 -8.89
CA PRO A 56 -4.25 -13.58 -7.47
C PRO A 56 -2.79 -13.63 -6.99
N LYS A 57 -2.26 -12.45 -6.66
CA LYS A 57 -0.85 -12.24 -6.27
C LYS A 57 -0.39 -13.13 -5.12
N ILE A 58 -1.30 -13.49 -4.26
CA ILE A 58 -1.08 -14.39 -3.12
C ILE A 58 -0.64 -15.80 -3.58
N ALA A 59 -1.09 -16.24 -4.76
CA ALA A 59 -0.68 -17.54 -5.31
C ALA A 59 0.83 -17.63 -5.61
N PHE A 60 1.54 -16.50 -5.69
CA PHE A 60 2.99 -16.47 -5.84
C PHE A 60 3.75 -16.71 -4.52
N ALA A 61 3.08 -16.71 -3.36
CA ALA A 61 3.74 -16.85 -2.08
C ALA A 61 4.61 -18.14 -1.96
N PRO A 62 4.14 -19.33 -2.37
CA PRO A 62 4.97 -20.53 -2.33
C PRO A 62 6.22 -20.43 -3.21
N LEU A 63 6.13 -19.73 -4.36
CA LEU A 63 7.28 -19.53 -5.26
C LEU A 63 8.34 -18.64 -4.60
N PHE A 64 7.93 -17.55 -3.96
CA PHE A 64 8.87 -16.66 -3.26
C PHE A 64 9.54 -17.38 -2.07
N ILE A 65 8.80 -18.23 -1.36
CA ILE A 65 9.39 -19.04 -0.29
C ILE A 65 10.38 -20.06 -0.86
N SER A 66 10.07 -20.67 -1.99
CA SER A 66 10.99 -21.61 -2.66
C SER A 66 12.29 -20.93 -3.13
N TRP A 67 12.22 -19.70 -3.60
CA TRP A 67 13.37 -18.95 -4.10
C TRP A 67 14.21 -18.30 -3.01
N PHE A 68 13.57 -17.73 -1.99
CA PHE A 68 14.23 -16.92 -0.95
C PHE A 68 14.31 -17.62 0.41
N GLY A 69 13.73 -18.82 0.53
CA GLY A 69 13.66 -19.54 1.80
C GLY A 69 12.64 -18.94 2.78
N PHE A 70 12.61 -19.52 3.98
CA PHE A 70 11.80 -19.00 5.08
C PHE A 70 12.49 -17.79 5.72
N GLY A 71 11.79 -16.69 5.86
CA GLY A 71 12.35 -15.49 6.48
C GLY A 71 11.53 -14.22 6.26
N LEU A 72 12.17 -13.07 6.45
CA LEU A 72 11.58 -11.75 6.26
C LEU A 72 11.35 -11.43 4.77
N MET A 73 12.29 -11.82 3.91
CA MET A 73 12.36 -11.39 2.52
C MET A 73 11.12 -11.78 1.70
N PRO A 74 10.69 -13.07 1.63
CA PRO A 74 9.51 -13.45 0.84
C PRO A 74 8.24 -12.76 1.30
N LYS A 75 8.09 -12.51 2.61
CA LYS A 75 6.93 -11.84 3.18
C LYS A 75 6.88 -10.37 2.77
N VAL A 76 8.00 -9.66 2.87
CA VAL A 76 8.13 -8.27 2.42
C VAL A 76 7.82 -8.15 0.93
N ILE A 77 8.33 -9.09 0.09
CA ILE A 77 8.06 -9.12 -1.35
C ILE A 77 6.56 -9.28 -1.63
N ILE A 78 5.86 -10.17 -0.91
CA ILE A 78 4.41 -10.36 -1.06
C ILE A 78 3.66 -9.08 -0.69
N VAL A 79 4.01 -8.42 0.42
CA VAL A 79 3.41 -7.15 0.80
C VAL A 79 3.66 -6.09 -0.25
N VAL A 80 4.90 -5.97 -0.76
CA VAL A 80 5.22 -5.04 -1.85
C VAL A 80 4.35 -5.33 -3.06
N LEU A 81 4.25 -6.58 -3.49
CA LEU A 81 3.50 -6.97 -4.68
C LEU A 81 2.00 -6.63 -4.55
N VAL A 82 1.42 -6.84 -3.37
CA VAL A 82 -0.01 -6.58 -3.11
C VAL A 82 -0.29 -5.08 -3.02
N CYS A 83 0.64 -4.28 -2.49
CA CYS A 83 0.46 -2.83 -2.30
C CYS A 83 0.86 -2.00 -3.52
N PHE A 84 1.82 -2.47 -4.32
CA PHE A 84 2.40 -1.71 -5.44
C PHE A 84 1.37 -1.31 -6.49
N PHE A 85 0.57 -2.26 -6.98
CA PHE A 85 -0.37 -2.01 -8.08
C PHE A 85 -1.48 -1.02 -7.72
N PRO A 86 -2.16 -1.12 -6.58
CA PRO A 86 -3.11 -0.10 -6.15
C PRO A 86 -2.50 1.31 -6.08
N ILE A 87 -1.26 1.43 -5.60
CA ILE A 87 -0.57 2.72 -5.51
C ILE A 87 -0.27 3.26 -6.92
N VAL A 88 0.31 2.45 -7.81
CA VAL A 88 0.61 2.84 -9.20
C VAL A 88 -0.65 3.28 -9.93
N LEU A 89 -1.71 2.47 -9.89
CA LEU A 89 -2.94 2.74 -10.62
C LEU A 89 -3.60 4.04 -10.15
N ASN A 90 -3.70 4.25 -8.82
CA ASN A 90 -4.23 5.49 -8.28
C ASN A 90 -3.34 6.70 -8.58
N ALA A 91 -2.01 6.54 -8.55
CA ALA A 91 -1.09 7.60 -8.93
C ALA A 91 -1.24 7.97 -10.43
N ILE A 92 -1.33 6.99 -11.33
CA ILE A 92 -1.57 7.26 -12.77
C ILE A 92 -2.89 8.02 -12.95
N LEU A 93 -3.96 7.61 -12.30
CA LEU A 93 -5.26 8.31 -12.36
C LEU A 93 -5.16 9.72 -11.80
N ALA A 94 -4.51 9.88 -10.65
CA ALA A 94 -4.33 11.15 -9.96
C ALA A 94 -3.62 12.20 -10.83
N PHE A 95 -2.47 11.84 -11.39
CA PHE A 95 -1.69 12.76 -12.22
C PHE A 95 -2.33 13.04 -13.58
N ASN A 96 -3.35 12.29 -13.98
CA ASN A 96 -4.10 12.50 -15.23
C ASN A 96 -5.48 13.13 -15.01
N SER A 97 -5.89 13.37 -13.78
CA SER A 97 -7.18 14.01 -13.47
C SER A 97 -7.19 15.51 -13.76
N LEU A 98 -6.03 16.15 -13.89
CA LEU A 98 -5.94 17.57 -14.23
C LEU A 98 -6.31 17.80 -15.71
N SER A 99 -7.15 18.80 -15.97
CA SER A 99 -7.47 19.20 -17.34
C SER A 99 -6.21 19.71 -18.06
N ASN A 100 -6.08 19.33 -19.33
CA ASN A 100 -4.97 19.83 -20.17
C ASN A 100 -4.99 21.35 -20.28
N GLU A 101 -6.17 21.97 -20.26
CA GLU A 101 -6.38 23.41 -20.32
C GLU A 101 -5.69 24.18 -19.19
N LEU A 102 -5.84 23.71 -17.95
CA LEU A 102 -5.15 24.30 -16.80
C LEU A 102 -3.62 24.16 -16.91
N THR A 103 -3.16 23.04 -17.42
CA THR A 103 -1.73 22.82 -17.64
C THR A 103 -1.17 23.75 -18.71
N LEU A 104 -1.87 23.92 -19.83
CA LEU A 104 -1.51 24.84 -20.91
C LEU A 104 -1.58 26.29 -20.47
N PHE A 105 -2.63 26.68 -19.75
CA PHE A 105 -2.77 28.02 -19.18
C PHE A 105 -1.58 28.38 -18.29
N TYR A 106 -1.15 27.46 -17.41
CA TYR A 106 0.00 27.74 -16.55
C TYR A 106 1.32 27.79 -17.30
N GLN A 107 1.46 26.99 -18.35
CA GLN A 107 2.65 27.05 -19.24
C GLN A 107 2.68 28.36 -20.05
N SER A 108 1.53 28.93 -20.45
CA SER A 108 1.47 30.21 -21.15
C SER A 108 1.96 31.40 -20.32
N THR A 109 1.99 31.27 -19.00
CA THR A 109 2.60 32.27 -18.09
C THR A 109 4.14 32.18 -18.01
N GLY A 110 4.78 31.34 -18.84
CA GLY A 110 6.23 31.15 -18.84
C GLY A 110 6.76 30.16 -17.76
N ALA A 111 5.87 29.42 -17.09
CA ALA A 111 6.28 28.44 -16.10
C ALA A 111 6.95 27.23 -16.73
N SER A 112 8.10 26.81 -16.19
CA SER A 112 8.78 25.59 -16.60
C SER A 112 7.93 24.34 -16.29
N ARG A 113 8.18 23.21 -16.99
CA ARG A 113 7.48 21.93 -16.74
C ARG A 113 7.62 21.44 -15.31
N LEU A 114 8.79 21.60 -14.71
CA LEU A 114 9.02 21.25 -13.29
C LEU A 114 8.23 22.14 -12.35
N LYS A 115 8.21 23.46 -12.59
CA LYS A 115 7.41 24.40 -11.79
C LYS A 115 5.93 24.05 -11.88
N THR A 116 5.41 23.78 -13.07
CA THR A 116 4.02 23.35 -13.30
C THR A 116 3.70 22.06 -12.56
N PHE A 117 4.63 21.09 -12.57
CA PHE A 117 4.46 19.84 -11.85
C PHE A 117 4.30 20.06 -10.32
N PHE A 118 5.26 20.73 -9.70
CA PHE A 118 5.24 20.89 -8.23
C PHE A 118 4.17 21.86 -7.73
N THR A 119 3.83 22.91 -8.53
CA THR A 119 2.88 23.93 -8.07
C THR A 119 1.42 23.55 -8.33
N ILE A 120 1.14 22.78 -9.37
CA ILE A 120 -0.25 22.47 -9.76
C ILE A 120 -0.50 20.96 -9.79
N ARG A 121 0.29 20.20 -10.58
CA ARG A 121 -0.01 18.80 -10.82
C ARG A 121 0.09 17.95 -9.54
N LEU A 122 1.15 18.11 -8.78
CA LEU A 122 1.37 17.34 -7.56
C LEU A 122 0.31 17.67 -6.49
N PRO A 123 0.04 18.95 -6.13
CA PRO A 123 -1.00 19.26 -5.15
C PRO A 123 -2.40 18.82 -5.55
N ALA A 124 -2.74 18.88 -6.85
CA ALA A 124 -4.04 18.43 -7.34
C ALA A 124 -4.15 16.88 -7.37
N ALA A 125 -3.05 16.17 -7.59
CA ALA A 125 -3.02 14.70 -7.63
C ALA A 125 -3.00 14.06 -6.22
N LEU A 126 -2.44 14.74 -5.22
CA LEU A 126 -2.25 14.19 -3.87
C LEU A 126 -3.52 13.57 -3.26
N PRO A 127 -4.71 14.19 -3.31
CA PRO A 127 -5.91 13.59 -2.73
C PRO A 127 -6.22 12.20 -3.28
N GLN A 128 -6.14 12.03 -4.59
CA GLN A 128 -6.37 10.74 -5.24
C GLN A 128 -5.23 9.74 -4.97
N CYS A 129 -3.98 10.19 -4.87
CA CYS A 129 -2.87 9.35 -4.44
C CYS A 129 -3.11 8.77 -3.04
N PHE A 130 -3.62 9.58 -2.10
CA PHE A 130 -3.92 9.11 -0.75
C PHE A 130 -5.06 8.09 -0.70
N VAL A 131 -5.99 8.10 -1.64
CA VAL A 131 -6.96 7.00 -1.79
C VAL A 131 -6.22 5.68 -2.05
N GLY A 132 -5.26 5.68 -2.98
CA GLY A 132 -4.41 4.52 -3.27
C GLY A 132 -3.56 4.10 -2.07
N PHE A 133 -2.97 5.06 -1.35
CA PHE A 133 -2.14 4.78 -0.17
C PHE A 133 -2.95 4.13 0.96
N LYS A 134 -4.15 4.64 1.25
CA LYS A 134 -5.05 4.06 2.26
C LYS A 134 -5.50 2.65 1.88
N TYR A 135 -5.86 2.43 0.61
CA TYR A 135 -6.23 1.10 0.13
C TYR A 135 -5.06 0.10 0.23
N ALA A 136 -3.86 0.53 -0.16
CA ALA A 136 -2.65 -0.28 -0.02
C ALA A 136 -2.31 -0.56 1.46
N ALA A 137 -2.54 0.37 2.38
CA ALA A 137 -2.30 0.18 3.81
C ALA A 137 -3.17 -0.95 4.40
N ILE A 138 -4.43 -1.05 3.98
CA ILE A 138 -5.32 -2.16 4.34
C ILE A 138 -4.76 -3.48 3.79
N ASN A 139 -4.42 -3.49 2.51
CA ASN A 139 -3.90 -4.68 1.83
C ASN A 139 -2.53 -5.14 2.36
N ALA A 140 -1.71 -4.24 2.89
CA ALA A 140 -0.41 -4.58 3.47
C ALA A 140 -0.52 -5.58 4.61
N THR A 141 -1.46 -5.37 5.54
CA THR A 141 -1.69 -6.29 6.66
C THR A 141 -2.22 -7.64 6.17
N VAL A 142 -3.13 -7.63 5.19
CA VAL A 142 -3.67 -8.85 4.57
C VAL A 142 -2.54 -9.64 3.89
N GLY A 143 -1.71 -8.96 3.08
CA GLY A 143 -0.59 -9.58 2.38
C GLY A 143 0.43 -10.22 3.32
N ALA A 144 0.81 -9.51 4.40
CA ALA A 144 1.72 -10.04 5.42
C ALA A 144 1.14 -11.27 6.11
N THR A 145 -0.14 -11.23 6.51
CA THR A 145 -0.81 -12.34 7.18
C THR A 145 -0.85 -13.60 6.31
N ILE A 146 -1.16 -13.44 5.02
CA ILE A 146 -1.24 -14.59 4.10
C ILE A 146 0.16 -15.16 3.83
N ALA A 147 1.16 -14.30 3.70
CA ALA A 147 2.54 -14.75 3.58
C ALA A 147 2.96 -15.61 4.78
N GLU A 148 2.52 -15.26 5.99
CA GLU A 148 2.78 -16.02 7.19
C GLU A 148 2.01 -17.35 7.27
N PHE A 149 0.79 -17.42 6.75
CA PHE A 149 0.03 -18.68 6.68
C PHE A 149 0.72 -19.73 5.80
N ILE A 150 1.36 -19.28 4.71
CA ILE A 150 1.91 -20.19 3.72
C ILE A 150 3.31 -20.67 4.10
N GLY A 151 4.12 -19.79 4.72
CA GLY A 151 5.51 -20.14 4.94
C GLY A 151 6.19 -19.29 5.99
N SER A 152 5.78 -19.43 7.24
CA SER A 152 6.44 -18.78 8.35
C SER A 152 6.63 -19.73 9.53
N ASP A 153 7.67 -19.46 10.31
CA ASP A 153 7.92 -20.04 11.63
C ASP A 153 7.49 -19.12 12.77
N LYS A 154 7.11 -17.87 12.46
CA LYS A 154 6.76 -16.82 13.43
C LYS A 154 5.84 -15.80 12.77
N GLY A 155 5.05 -15.11 13.59
CA GLY A 155 4.12 -14.07 13.17
C GLY A 155 2.71 -14.34 13.66
N LEU A 156 1.81 -13.34 13.56
CA LEU A 156 0.42 -13.47 14.00
C LEU A 156 -0.37 -14.41 13.09
N GLY A 157 -0.11 -14.37 11.76
CA GLY A 157 -0.73 -15.28 10.81
C GLY A 157 -0.34 -16.72 11.08
N PHE A 158 0.96 -16.99 11.30
CA PHE A 158 1.44 -18.30 11.69
C PHE A 158 0.80 -18.78 13.00
N TYR A 159 0.72 -17.91 14.02
CA TYR A 159 0.05 -18.23 15.27
C TYR A 159 -1.42 -18.61 15.06
N ILE A 160 -2.17 -17.83 14.28
CA ILE A 160 -3.56 -18.12 13.97
C ILE A 160 -3.69 -19.48 13.28
N SER A 161 -2.81 -19.82 12.34
CA SER A 161 -2.80 -21.11 11.66
C SER A 161 -2.62 -22.28 12.64
N ILE A 162 -1.67 -22.17 13.56
CA ILE A 162 -1.40 -23.22 14.57
C ILE A 162 -2.61 -23.39 15.52
N VAL A 163 -3.13 -22.29 16.09
CA VAL A 163 -4.23 -22.39 17.06
C VAL A 163 -5.53 -22.87 16.41
N THR A 164 -5.74 -22.56 15.15
CA THR A 164 -6.86 -23.07 14.38
C THR A 164 -6.72 -24.59 14.13
N GLY A 165 -5.51 -25.04 13.78
CA GLY A 165 -5.22 -26.49 13.64
C GLY A 165 -5.39 -27.26 14.98
N ASN A 166 -5.19 -26.61 16.11
CA ASN A 166 -5.38 -27.16 17.44
C ASN A 166 -6.83 -27.00 17.97
N MET A 167 -7.80 -26.66 17.12
CA MET A 167 -9.21 -26.46 17.49
C MET A 167 -9.42 -25.42 18.61
N ARG A 168 -8.61 -24.34 18.63
CA ARG A 168 -8.68 -23.24 19.60
C ARG A 168 -9.16 -21.94 18.92
N PRO A 169 -10.45 -21.84 18.55
CA PRO A 169 -10.98 -20.65 17.86
C PRO A 169 -10.93 -19.38 18.74
N ASP A 170 -11.00 -19.53 20.07
CA ASP A 170 -10.85 -18.45 21.03
C ASP A 170 -9.53 -17.68 20.83
N LEU A 171 -8.42 -18.39 20.70
CA LEU A 171 -7.10 -17.80 20.45
C LEU A 171 -6.93 -17.29 19.03
N ALA A 172 -7.58 -17.93 18.04
CA ALA A 172 -7.58 -17.46 16.67
C ALA A 172 -8.25 -16.07 16.55
N PHE A 173 -9.41 -15.89 17.20
CA PHE A 173 -10.09 -14.58 17.25
C PHE A 173 -9.24 -13.50 17.93
N ALA A 174 -8.51 -13.84 19.01
CA ALA A 174 -7.58 -12.92 19.63
C ALA A 174 -6.47 -12.49 18.63
N GLY A 175 -5.90 -13.42 17.89
CA GLY A 175 -4.91 -13.12 16.85
C GLY A 175 -5.47 -12.19 15.75
N ILE A 176 -6.68 -12.46 15.26
CA ILE A 176 -7.39 -11.62 14.27
C ILE A 176 -7.63 -10.21 14.83
N PHE A 177 -8.00 -10.09 16.10
CA PHE A 177 -8.17 -8.79 16.75
C PHE A 177 -6.87 -7.97 16.70
N PHE A 178 -5.72 -8.56 17.06
CA PHE A 178 -4.43 -7.86 17.01
C PHE A 178 -4.03 -7.48 15.56
N LEU A 179 -4.31 -8.32 14.57
CA LEU A 179 -4.11 -7.96 13.15
C LEU A 179 -4.98 -6.78 12.72
N THR A 180 -6.23 -6.75 13.18
CA THR A 180 -7.15 -5.64 12.91
C THR A 180 -6.64 -4.34 13.52
N VAL A 181 -6.15 -4.38 14.76
CA VAL A 181 -5.56 -3.22 15.44
C VAL A 181 -4.32 -2.72 14.68
N LEU A 182 -3.46 -3.62 14.20
CA LEU A 182 -2.30 -3.26 13.37
C LEU A 182 -2.73 -2.57 12.06
N GLY A 183 -3.69 -3.15 11.34
CA GLY A 183 -4.21 -2.58 10.10
C GLY A 183 -4.83 -1.19 10.32
N LEU A 184 -5.64 -1.04 11.36
CA LEU A 184 -6.22 0.25 11.74
C LEU A 184 -5.17 1.28 12.12
N THR A 185 -4.08 0.87 12.76
CA THR A 185 -2.98 1.77 13.14
C THR A 185 -2.27 2.30 11.90
N ILE A 186 -1.94 1.43 10.93
CA ILE A 186 -1.29 1.83 9.68
C ILE A 186 -2.22 2.73 8.86
N PHE A 187 -3.48 2.33 8.70
CA PHE A 187 -4.50 3.14 8.00
C PHE A 187 -4.70 4.50 8.66
N GLY A 188 -4.80 4.53 9.99
CA GLY A 188 -4.94 5.76 10.78
C GLY A 188 -3.74 6.69 10.61
N PHE A 189 -2.53 6.13 10.61
CA PHE A 189 -1.30 6.89 10.34
C PHE A 189 -1.30 7.51 8.95
N VAL A 190 -1.67 6.75 7.91
CA VAL A 190 -1.78 7.27 6.54
C VAL A 190 -2.84 8.36 6.44
N THR A 191 -3.98 8.18 7.12
CA THR A 191 -5.05 9.18 7.16
C THR A 191 -4.61 10.45 7.91
N MET A 192 -3.79 10.32 8.95
CA MET A 192 -3.22 11.46 9.65
C MET A 192 -2.22 12.22 8.75
N MET A 193 -1.38 11.51 8.01
CA MET A 193 -0.48 12.09 7.02
C MET A 193 -1.24 12.85 5.93
N GLU A 194 -2.34 12.29 5.43
CA GLU A 194 -3.22 12.99 4.48
C GLU A 194 -3.71 14.32 5.04
N LYS A 195 -4.23 14.34 6.28
CA LYS A 195 -4.72 15.58 6.91
C LYS A 195 -3.65 16.65 7.05
N ILE A 196 -2.43 16.26 7.34
CA ILE A 196 -1.29 17.17 7.48
C ILE A 196 -0.82 17.68 6.12
N LEU A 197 -0.73 16.81 5.12
CA LEU A 197 -0.15 17.12 3.82
C LEU A 197 -1.15 17.77 2.85
N ILE A 198 -2.46 17.56 3.05
CA ILE A 198 -3.52 18.06 2.14
C ILE A 198 -4.63 18.81 2.91
N PRO A 199 -4.32 19.85 3.69
CA PRO A 199 -5.33 20.58 4.48
C PRO A 199 -6.36 21.31 3.62
N TRP A 200 -6.07 21.52 2.33
CA TRP A 200 -6.94 22.24 1.38
C TRP A 200 -8.03 21.36 0.75
N HIS A 201 -8.01 20.04 0.94
CA HIS A 201 -8.96 19.15 0.28
C HIS A 201 -10.35 19.22 0.92
N ILE A 202 -11.40 19.27 0.10
CA ILE A 202 -12.80 19.48 0.53
C ILE A 202 -13.31 18.38 1.46
N SER A 203 -12.85 17.15 1.31
CA SER A 203 -13.22 16.04 2.20
C SER A 203 -12.83 16.30 3.66
N MET A 204 -11.78 17.08 3.90
CA MET A 204 -11.34 17.47 5.25
C MET A 204 -12.22 18.56 5.86
N LYS A 205 -12.86 19.42 5.06
CA LYS A 205 -13.78 20.44 5.56
C LYS A 205 -15.12 19.88 6.04
N ARG A 206 -15.54 18.69 5.56
CA ARG A 206 -16.81 18.06 5.98
C ARG A 206 -16.71 17.27 7.29
N ILE A 207 -15.51 16.86 7.70
CA ILE A 207 -15.30 16.08 8.94
C ILE A 207 -15.24 17.02 10.16
N ASN A 208 -14.95 18.32 9.96
CA ASN A 208 -14.83 19.32 11.02
C ASN A 208 -16.11 20.21 11.19
N LYS A 209 -17.23 19.84 10.57
CA LYS A 209 -18.57 20.35 10.84
C LYS A 209 -19.45 19.24 11.42
#